data_d6a2568d9c1ea4653a6d1363ceada72b
#
_entry.id   d6a2568d9c1ea4653a6d1363ceada72b
#
_cell.length_a   1.000
_cell.length_b   1.000
_cell.length_c   1.000
_cell.angle_alpha   90.00
_cell.angle_beta   90.00
_cell.angle_gamma   90.00
#
_symmetry.space_group_name_H-M   'P 1'
#
loop_
_entity.id
_entity.type
_entity.pdbx_description
1 polymer ?
#
loop_
_entity_poly.entity_id
_entity_poly.type
_entity_poly.pdbx_seq_one_letter_code
_entity_poly.pdbx_strand_id
1 'polypeptide(L)'
;SDVYKRQRLAIHDLAVMLDVAETEVANEIADMEKEHIICGYHTLINWDNTSKDQLTAMIEVKVTPQRGQGFDRIAERIYNFPEVKAVYLMSGGYDFMVMLEGKTMKEISMFTSSKLAPLESVVSTVTHFVLKKYKDHGTVLEAKKVDERQAVTP
;
A
#
# COMPACT_ATOMS: atom_id res chain seq x y z
N SER A 1 16.92 -2.25 -12.01
CA SER A 1 16.26 -2.46 -10.69
C SER A 1 16.40 -1.28 -9.71
N ASP A 2 17.40 -0.40 -9.85
CA ASP A 2 17.53 0.79 -8.97
C ASP A 2 16.66 1.98 -9.38
N VAL A 3 16.29 2.07 -10.64
CA VAL A 3 15.35 3.09 -11.15
C VAL A 3 13.99 3.00 -10.47
N TYR A 4 13.54 1.79 -10.18
CA TYR A 4 12.29 1.54 -9.45
C TYR A 4 12.28 2.10 -8.02
N LYS A 5 13.44 2.22 -7.38
CA LYS A 5 13.55 2.70 -5.99
C LYS A 5 13.64 4.23 -5.86
N ARG A 6 13.86 4.95 -6.97
CA ARG A 6 14.05 6.41 -6.98
C ARG A 6 12.97 7.10 -7.82
N GLN A 7 11.74 7.09 -7.33
CA GLN A 7 10.58 7.73 -7.99
C GLN A 7 10.70 9.26 -8.20
N ARG A 8 11.82 9.88 -7.80
CA ARG A 8 12.09 11.31 -7.96
C ARG A 8 13.14 11.64 -9.01
N LEU A 9 13.58 10.68 -9.81
CA LEU A 9 14.48 11.00 -10.92
C LEU A 9 13.72 11.85 -11.95
N ALA A 10 14.30 12.99 -12.28
CA ALA A 10 13.80 13.81 -13.39
C ALA A 10 13.96 13.04 -14.71
N ILE A 11 13.11 13.33 -15.69
CA ILE A 11 13.20 12.74 -17.04
C ILE A 11 14.60 12.90 -17.61
N HIS A 12 15.23 14.08 -17.40
CA HIS A 12 16.60 14.36 -17.78
C HIS A 12 17.61 13.34 -17.20
N ASP A 13 17.53 13.09 -15.89
CA ASP A 13 18.45 12.14 -15.23
C ASP A 13 18.28 10.72 -15.77
N LEU A 14 17.03 10.31 -16.03
CA LEU A 14 16.73 9.02 -16.63
C LEU A 14 17.29 8.93 -18.07
N ALA A 15 17.13 9.98 -18.87
CA ALA A 15 17.62 10.04 -20.24
C ALA A 15 19.16 9.89 -20.28
N VAL A 16 19.85 10.59 -19.39
CA VAL A 16 21.32 10.48 -19.25
C VAL A 16 21.73 9.07 -18.82
N MET A 17 21.04 8.47 -17.85
CA MET A 17 21.37 7.11 -17.36
C MET A 17 21.13 6.02 -18.41
N LEU A 18 20.15 6.21 -19.31
CA LEU A 18 19.75 5.25 -20.32
C LEU A 18 20.44 5.52 -21.69
N ASP A 19 21.14 6.66 -21.82
CA ASP A 19 21.74 7.14 -23.07
C ASP A 19 20.73 7.27 -24.22
N VAL A 20 19.58 7.90 -23.91
CA VAL A 20 18.49 8.16 -24.87
C VAL A 20 18.00 9.60 -24.76
N ALA A 21 17.18 10.05 -25.72
CA ALA A 21 16.59 11.37 -25.68
C ALA A 21 15.52 11.52 -24.56
N GLU A 22 15.40 12.69 -23.95
CA GLU A 22 14.36 12.98 -22.94
C GLU A 22 12.96 12.75 -23.47
N THR A 23 12.73 13.06 -24.75
CA THR A 23 11.44 12.84 -25.42
C THR A 23 11.08 11.36 -25.53
N GLU A 24 12.06 10.49 -25.70
CA GLU A 24 11.87 9.05 -25.73
C GLU A 24 11.48 8.52 -24.35
N VAL A 25 12.17 8.97 -23.29
CA VAL A 25 11.82 8.60 -21.90
C VAL A 25 10.42 9.09 -21.55
N ALA A 26 10.07 10.33 -21.92
CA ALA A 26 8.75 10.89 -21.64
C ALA A 26 7.62 10.11 -22.34
N ASN A 27 7.82 9.74 -23.60
CA ASN A 27 6.85 8.95 -24.37
C ASN A 27 6.68 7.55 -23.79
N GLU A 28 7.77 6.89 -23.42
CA GLU A 28 7.76 5.55 -22.84
C GLU A 28 7.01 5.54 -21.50
N ILE A 29 7.24 6.54 -20.64
CA ILE A 29 6.48 6.69 -19.38
C ILE A 29 4.99 6.90 -19.67
N ALA A 30 4.64 7.78 -20.60
CA ALA A 30 3.25 8.03 -20.96
C ALA A 30 2.54 6.79 -21.52
N ASP A 31 3.23 5.99 -22.32
CA ASP A 31 2.70 4.72 -22.83
C ASP A 31 2.50 3.70 -21.70
N MET A 32 3.45 3.57 -20.77
CA MET A 32 3.30 2.71 -19.58
C MET A 32 2.15 3.15 -18.67
N GLU A 33 1.92 4.45 -18.51
CA GLU A 33 0.75 4.97 -17.76
C GLU A 33 -0.56 4.65 -18.49
N LYS A 34 -0.59 4.81 -19.79
CA LYS A 34 -1.77 4.52 -20.62
C LYS A 34 -2.12 3.03 -20.63
N GLU A 35 -1.12 2.18 -20.63
CA GLU A 35 -1.26 0.71 -20.57
C GLU A 35 -1.49 0.17 -19.15
N HIS A 36 -1.59 1.05 -18.14
CA HIS A 36 -1.71 0.67 -16.73
C HIS A 36 -0.56 -0.18 -16.18
N ILE A 37 0.64 -0.09 -16.81
CA ILE A 37 1.87 -0.67 -16.26
C ILE A 37 2.32 0.19 -15.08
N ILE A 38 2.28 1.53 -15.23
CA ILE A 38 2.42 2.48 -14.14
C ILE A 38 1.03 2.95 -13.75
N CYS A 39 0.55 2.50 -12.59
CA CYS A 39 -0.80 2.83 -12.11
C CYS A 39 -0.83 4.04 -11.18
N GLY A 40 0.32 4.54 -10.73
CA GLY A 40 0.40 5.69 -9.83
C GLY A 40 1.76 5.84 -9.18
N TYR A 41 1.93 6.97 -8.50
CA TYR A 41 3.13 7.34 -7.76
C TYR A 41 2.77 7.59 -6.31
N HIS A 42 3.43 6.94 -5.38
CA HIS A 42 3.13 7.06 -3.97
C HIS A 42 4.38 7.42 -3.17
N THR A 43 4.23 8.36 -2.25
CA THR A 43 5.28 8.70 -1.29
C THR A 43 5.16 7.78 -0.07
N LEU A 44 6.25 7.10 0.27
CA LEU A 44 6.34 6.34 1.52
C LEU A 44 6.63 7.32 2.66
N ILE A 45 5.74 7.36 3.65
CA ILE A 45 5.84 8.23 4.82
C ILE A 45 5.96 7.39 6.07
N ASN A 46 6.99 7.66 6.88
CA ASN A 46 7.06 7.12 8.23
C ASN A 46 6.24 8.01 9.17
N TRP A 47 4.99 7.62 9.39
CA TRP A 47 4.05 8.36 10.23
C TRP A 47 4.46 8.42 11.70
N ASP A 48 5.23 7.43 12.20
CA ASP A 48 5.73 7.41 13.59
C ASP A 48 6.67 8.58 13.88
N ASN A 49 7.27 9.18 12.83
CA ASN A 49 8.12 10.37 12.94
C ASN A 49 7.34 11.68 12.75
N THR A 50 6.01 11.64 12.77
CA THR A 50 5.14 12.81 12.63
C THR A 50 4.27 12.98 13.87
N SER A 51 3.65 14.15 14.01
CA SER A 51 2.67 14.40 15.07
C SER A 51 1.25 13.91 14.73
N LYS A 52 1.08 13.21 13.61
CA LYS A 52 -0.23 12.71 13.16
C LYS A 52 -0.39 11.25 13.54
N ASP A 53 -1.48 10.95 14.23
CA ASP A 53 -1.89 9.57 14.46
C ASP A 53 -2.36 8.95 13.14
N GLN A 54 -1.68 7.90 12.73
CA GLN A 54 -2.04 7.09 11.57
C GLN A 54 -1.95 5.62 11.95
N LEU A 55 -3.07 4.93 11.93
CA LEU A 55 -3.16 3.51 12.23
C LEU A 55 -3.46 2.74 10.95
N THR A 56 -2.70 1.69 10.72
CA THR A 56 -2.94 0.75 9.62
C THR A 56 -3.57 -0.53 10.18
N ALA A 57 -4.61 -1.01 9.53
CA ALA A 57 -5.19 -2.32 9.82
C ALA A 57 -5.19 -3.19 8.56
N MET A 58 -4.98 -4.48 8.78
CA MET A 58 -5.11 -5.53 7.77
C MET A 58 -6.28 -6.42 8.16
N ILE A 59 -7.28 -6.53 7.30
CA ILE A 59 -8.51 -7.26 7.58
C ILE A 59 -8.57 -8.48 6.67
N GLU A 60 -8.56 -9.65 7.28
CA GLU A 60 -8.90 -10.90 6.59
C GLU A 60 -10.40 -10.93 6.35
N VAL A 61 -10.82 -11.18 5.12
CA VAL A 61 -12.22 -11.29 4.75
C VAL A 61 -12.45 -12.64 4.11
N LYS A 62 -13.35 -13.41 4.69
CA LYS A 62 -13.83 -14.65 4.12
C LYS A 62 -15.17 -14.42 3.44
N VAL A 63 -15.28 -14.88 2.19
CA VAL A 63 -16.48 -14.66 1.39
C VAL A 63 -17.01 -15.98 0.83
N THR A 64 -18.30 -15.99 0.51
CA THR A 64 -18.91 -17.03 -0.31
C THR A 64 -19.48 -16.36 -1.56
N PRO A 65 -18.81 -16.53 -2.73
CA PRO A 65 -19.33 -15.97 -3.98
C PRO A 65 -20.71 -16.59 -4.29
N GLN A 66 -21.66 -15.75 -4.60
CA GLN A 66 -22.97 -16.24 -5.09
C GLN A 66 -22.86 -16.63 -6.55
N ARG A 67 -23.82 -17.47 -7.03
CA ARG A 67 -23.89 -17.87 -8.43
C ARG A 67 -23.93 -16.63 -9.34
N GLY A 68 -22.97 -16.56 -10.30
CA GLY A 68 -22.86 -15.44 -11.25
C GLY A 68 -22.16 -14.19 -10.70
N GLN A 69 -21.68 -14.19 -9.45
CA GLN A 69 -20.86 -13.12 -8.87
C GLN A 69 -19.50 -13.72 -8.48
N GLY A 70 -18.49 -13.51 -9.33
CA GLY A 70 -17.13 -13.91 -9.04
C GLY A 70 -16.47 -13.04 -7.95
N PHE A 71 -15.26 -13.41 -7.55
CA PHE A 71 -14.44 -12.64 -6.59
C PHE A 71 -14.21 -11.20 -7.04
N ASP A 72 -14.07 -10.95 -8.35
CA ASP A 72 -13.82 -9.61 -8.90
C ASP A 72 -14.91 -8.61 -8.52
N ARG A 73 -16.18 -9.01 -8.56
CA ARG A 73 -17.30 -8.14 -8.20
C ARG A 73 -17.35 -7.83 -6.70
N ILE A 74 -16.94 -8.79 -5.88
CA ILE A 74 -16.83 -8.58 -4.43
C ILE A 74 -15.66 -7.62 -4.15
N ALA A 75 -14.52 -7.83 -4.81
CA ALA A 75 -13.36 -6.95 -4.71
C ALA A 75 -13.73 -5.51 -5.12
N GLU A 76 -14.47 -5.33 -6.21
CA GLU A 76 -14.94 -4.04 -6.69
C GLU A 76 -15.76 -3.30 -5.62
N ARG A 77 -16.68 -3.99 -4.96
CA ARG A 77 -17.46 -3.39 -3.88
C ARG A 77 -16.59 -2.95 -2.70
N ILE A 78 -15.54 -3.71 -2.39
CA ILE A 78 -14.63 -3.43 -1.28
C ILE A 78 -13.71 -2.25 -1.62
N TYR A 79 -13.05 -2.25 -2.80
CA TYR A 79 -12.10 -1.20 -3.12
C TYR A 79 -12.75 0.15 -3.45
N ASN A 80 -14.06 0.19 -3.71
CA ASN A 80 -14.80 1.43 -3.89
C ASN A 80 -15.03 2.21 -2.59
N PHE A 81 -14.79 1.62 -1.42
CA PHE A 81 -14.79 2.38 -0.18
C PHE A 81 -13.53 3.27 -0.10
N PRO A 82 -13.68 4.58 0.14
CA PRO A 82 -12.54 5.52 0.16
C PRO A 82 -11.55 5.25 1.30
N GLU A 83 -11.98 4.57 2.36
CA GLU A 83 -11.14 4.18 3.49
C GLU A 83 -10.18 3.02 3.12
N VAL A 84 -10.51 2.23 2.11
CA VAL A 84 -9.72 1.08 1.67
C VAL A 84 -8.51 1.56 0.86
N LYS A 85 -7.32 1.11 1.25
CA LYS A 85 -6.05 1.46 0.61
C LYS A 85 -5.53 0.35 -0.30
N ALA A 86 -5.83 -0.89 0.03
CA ALA A 86 -5.47 -2.03 -0.81
C ALA A 86 -6.43 -3.20 -0.60
N VAL A 87 -6.64 -3.97 -1.66
CA VAL A 87 -7.40 -5.22 -1.64
C VAL A 87 -6.61 -6.27 -2.42
N TYR A 88 -6.37 -7.40 -1.79
CA TYR A 88 -5.66 -8.52 -2.41
C TYR A 88 -6.53 -9.77 -2.33
N LEU A 89 -6.64 -10.50 -3.45
CA LEU A 89 -7.16 -11.86 -3.44
C LEU A 89 -6.05 -12.80 -2.95
N MET A 90 -6.36 -13.58 -1.95
CA MET A 90 -5.39 -14.42 -1.24
C MET A 90 -5.64 -15.90 -1.49
N SER A 91 -4.58 -16.68 -1.51
CA SER A 91 -4.66 -18.13 -1.37
C SER A 91 -4.52 -18.51 0.11
N GLY A 92 -5.32 -19.45 0.61
CA GLY A 92 -5.20 -19.93 1.99
C GLY A 92 -6.51 -19.91 2.78
N GLY A 93 -6.45 -19.58 4.05
CA GLY A 93 -7.57 -19.70 5.00
C GLY A 93 -8.66 -18.64 4.87
N TYR A 94 -8.42 -17.56 4.14
CA TYR A 94 -9.35 -16.48 3.85
C TYR A 94 -9.19 -16.02 2.39
N ASP A 95 -10.14 -15.23 1.88
CA ASP A 95 -10.21 -14.93 0.46
C ASP A 95 -9.62 -13.54 0.11
N PHE A 96 -9.86 -12.52 0.94
CA PHE A 96 -9.32 -11.19 0.72
C PHE A 96 -8.53 -10.68 1.92
N MET A 97 -7.41 -10.00 1.65
CA MET A 97 -6.75 -9.11 2.57
C MET A 97 -7.10 -7.68 2.19
N VAL A 98 -7.72 -6.95 3.12
CA VAL A 98 -8.12 -5.54 2.93
C VAL A 98 -7.28 -4.68 3.85
N MET A 99 -6.57 -3.70 3.29
CA MET A 99 -5.79 -2.74 4.04
C MET A 99 -6.59 -1.44 4.21
N LEU A 100 -6.71 -0.99 5.46
CA LEU A 100 -7.32 0.27 5.85
C LEU A 100 -6.30 1.17 6.55
N GLU A 101 -6.51 2.47 6.41
CA GLU A 101 -5.84 3.47 7.21
C GLU A 101 -6.86 4.36 7.89
N GLY A 102 -6.65 4.65 9.16
CA GLY A 102 -7.51 5.48 9.99
C GLY A 102 -6.75 6.12 11.13
N LYS A 103 -7.41 7.00 11.88
CA LYS A 103 -6.80 7.70 13.03
C LYS A 103 -6.87 6.88 14.31
N THR A 104 -7.93 6.09 14.48
CA THR A 104 -8.18 5.33 15.71
C THR A 104 -8.64 3.90 15.42
N MET A 105 -8.42 3.01 16.38
CA MET A 105 -8.97 1.64 16.34
C MET A 105 -10.49 1.65 16.24
N LYS A 106 -11.14 2.60 16.91
CA LYS A 106 -12.61 2.74 16.88
C LYS A 106 -13.11 3.05 15.47
N GLU A 107 -12.46 3.96 14.78
CA GLU A 107 -12.81 4.32 13.40
C GLU A 107 -12.74 3.11 12.47
N ILE A 108 -11.63 2.36 12.53
CA ILE A 108 -11.42 1.15 11.73
C ILE A 108 -12.44 0.06 12.09
N SER A 109 -12.67 -0.16 13.38
CA SER A 109 -13.66 -1.16 13.84
C SER A 109 -15.08 -0.80 13.42
N MET A 110 -15.44 0.48 13.45
CA MET A 110 -16.74 0.97 12.96
C MET A 110 -16.88 0.75 11.44
N PHE A 111 -15.84 1.04 10.67
CA PHE A 111 -15.86 0.75 9.23
C PHE A 111 -16.09 -0.73 8.98
N THR A 112 -15.33 -1.60 9.66
CA THR A 112 -15.44 -3.06 9.49
C THR A 112 -16.82 -3.56 9.80
N SER A 113 -17.42 -3.13 10.92
CA SER A 113 -18.73 -3.60 11.36
C SER A 113 -19.90 -3.00 10.58
N SER A 114 -19.77 -1.74 10.10
CA SER A 114 -20.90 -1.03 9.47
C SER A 114 -20.85 -1.09 7.93
N LYS A 115 -19.69 -1.27 7.32
CA LYS A 115 -19.52 -1.24 5.86
C LYS A 115 -19.05 -2.56 5.28
N LEU A 116 -18.02 -3.19 5.88
CA LEU A 116 -17.41 -4.39 5.32
C LEU A 116 -18.15 -5.68 5.68
N ALA A 117 -18.38 -5.92 6.96
CA ALA A 117 -19.07 -7.12 7.44
C ALA A 117 -20.52 -7.28 6.93
N PRO A 118 -21.31 -6.20 6.72
CA PRO A 118 -22.66 -6.32 6.19
C PRO A 118 -22.76 -6.64 4.69
N LEU A 119 -21.64 -6.66 3.95
CA LEU A 119 -21.68 -7.06 2.54
C LEU A 119 -22.20 -8.49 2.43
N GLU A 120 -23.18 -8.70 1.56
CA GLU A 120 -23.96 -9.94 1.44
C GLU A 120 -23.10 -11.22 1.26
N SER A 121 -21.95 -11.07 0.59
CA SER A 121 -21.04 -12.19 0.35
C SER A 121 -20.02 -12.42 1.48
N VAL A 122 -19.96 -11.54 2.47
CA VAL A 122 -18.99 -11.64 3.57
C VAL A 122 -19.49 -12.60 4.63
N VAL A 123 -18.68 -13.61 4.91
CA VAL A 123 -18.97 -14.63 5.94
C VAL A 123 -18.35 -14.25 7.27
N SER A 124 -17.11 -13.80 7.25
CA SER A 124 -16.39 -13.40 8.46
C SER A 124 -15.27 -12.42 8.15
N THR A 125 -14.88 -11.65 9.16
CA THR A 125 -13.77 -10.72 9.13
C THR A 125 -12.90 -10.88 10.37
N VAL A 126 -11.57 -10.76 10.20
CA VAL A 126 -10.62 -10.70 11.31
C VAL A 126 -9.73 -9.48 11.12
N THR A 127 -9.72 -8.58 12.08
CA THR A 127 -8.96 -7.33 12.00
C THR A 127 -7.65 -7.46 12.77
N HIS A 128 -6.55 -7.16 12.08
CA HIS A 128 -5.21 -7.07 12.65
C HIS A 128 -4.74 -5.62 12.59
N PHE A 129 -4.34 -5.06 13.73
CA PHE A 129 -3.75 -3.74 13.77
C PHE A 129 -2.23 -3.83 13.63
N VAL A 130 -1.66 -3.06 12.72
CA VAL A 130 -0.21 -2.96 12.56
C VAL A 130 0.32 -2.12 13.73
N LEU A 131 1.07 -2.74 14.62
CA LEU A 131 1.64 -2.06 15.79
C LEU A 131 2.87 -1.23 15.42
N LYS A 132 3.69 -1.73 14.49
CA LYS A 132 4.90 -1.05 14.02
C LYS A 132 5.29 -1.54 12.63
N LYS A 133 5.71 -0.63 11.77
CA LYS A 133 6.28 -0.93 10.46
C LYS A 133 7.80 -0.83 10.52
N TYR A 134 8.52 -1.93 10.39
CA TYR A 134 9.99 -1.94 10.35
C TYR A 134 10.54 -1.67 8.96
N LYS A 135 9.90 -2.23 7.95
CA LYS A 135 10.28 -2.09 6.54
C LYS A 135 9.02 -2.07 5.68
N ASP A 136 8.98 -1.18 4.71
CA ASP A 136 7.86 -1.09 3.79
C ASP A 136 8.38 -0.75 2.38
N HIS A 137 7.82 -1.38 1.34
CA HIS A 137 8.25 -1.21 -0.05
C HIS A 137 9.77 -1.24 -0.24
N GLY A 138 10.46 -2.16 0.47
CA GLY A 138 11.91 -2.31 0.42
C GLY A 138 12.73 -1.30 1.20
N THR A 139 12.08 -0.29 1.82
CA THR A 139 12.73 0.76 2.62
C THR A 139 12.60 0.46 4.11
N VAL A 140 13.73 0.52 4.84
CA VAL A 140 13.74 0.41 6.31
C VAL A 140 13.26 1.73 6.90
N LEU A 141 12.24 1.69 7.76
CA LEU A 141 11.59 2.87 8.35
C LEU A 141 12.26 3.33 9.65
N GLU A 142 13.05 2.48 10.30
CA GLU A 142 13.81 2.88 11.49
C GLU A 142 15.01 3.75 11.09
N ALA A 143 15.17 4.91 11.72
CA ALA A 143 16.42 5.65 11.66
C ALA A 143 17.52 4.76 12.27
N LYS A 144 18.63 4.55 11.56
CA LYS A 144 19.83 3.97 12.16
C LYS A 144 20.19 4.87 13.34
N LYS A 145 20.12 4.37 14.59
CA LYS A 145 20.76 5.03 15.71
C LYS A 145 22.24 5.14 15.36
N VAL A 146 22.71 6.36 15.13
CA VAL A 146 24.14 6.63 15.02
C VAL A 146 24.71 6.25 16.39
N ASP A 147 25.54 5.22 16.41
CA ASP A 147 26.24 4.81 17.64
C ASP A 147 27.26 5.90 17.97
N GLU A 148 26.91 6.83 18.85
CA GLU A 148 27.76 7.91 19.30
C GLU A 148 28.99 7.43 20.12
N ARG A 149 29.17 6.11 20.24
CA ARG A 149 30.26 5.51 21.03
C ARG A 149 31.61 5.41 20.30
N GLN A 150 31.74 5.90 19.07
CA GLN A 150 33.01 5.88 18.30
C GLN A 150 33.72 7.22 18.18
N ALA A 151 33.65 8.07 19.17
CA ALA A 151 34.45 9.30 19.22
C ALA A 151 35.20 9.42 20.57
N VAL A 152 35.98 8.40 20.91
CA VAL A 152 37.06 8.55 21.88
C VAL A 152 38.31 7.96 21.24
N THR A 153 39.04 8.83 20.55
CA THR A 153 40.42 8.56 20.18
C THR A 153 41.30 9.45 21.05
N PRO A 154 42.34 8.91 21.70
CA PRO A 154 43.24 9.63 22.59
C PRO A 154 44.11 10.66 21.85
#